data_60804c97e610ab948ba377ade6d55f61
#
_entry.id   60804c97e610ab948ba377ade6d55f61
#
_cell.length_a   1.000
_cell.length_b   1.000
_cell.length_c   1.000
_cell.angle_alpha   90.00
_cell.angle_beta   90.00
_cell.angle_gamma   90.00
#
_symmetry.space_group_name_H-M   'P 1'
#
loop_
_entity.id
_entity.type
_entity.pdbx_description
1 polymer ?
#
loop_
_entity_poly.entity_id
_entity_poly.type
_entity_poly.pdbx_seq_one_letter_code
_entity_poly.pdbx_strand_id
1 'polypeptide(L)'
;MTNKIKMITFDLDDTLWDNKPTITNAEIKTREWIEDRVGTIEWGDLNDFLQLRETLIKKDRSITWDISKLRIEIFKEKIKGLASADDITKLAEDAFDYFLKKRHEIKLFPGVESALKTLSENYMLGVLTNGNADIYKLSIGKYFEFSISSLEAQDSKPNKSHFELAKSHLPNLKYNEMLHIGDHQINDVFGAHALGIKVLWFNSTEALWEQDFEKPDQFYDWYSLAKIIEEKYESR
;
A
#
# COMPACT_ATOMS: atom_id res chain seq x y z
N MET A 1 11.77 20.44 23.97
CA MET A 1 10.52 20.85 23.32
C MET A 1 10.14 19.72 22.39
N THR A 2 9.07 19.00 22.69
CA THR A 2 8.52 17.97 21.80
C THR A 2 7.89 18.66 20.61
N ASN A 3 8.30 18.33 19.39
CA ASN A 3 7.70 18.92 18.21
C ASN A 3 6.30 18.31 18.03
N LYS A 4 5.30 19.19 17.94
CA LYS A 4 3.92 18.80 17.67
C LYS A 4 3.82 18.09 16.31
N ILE A 5 3.03 17.02 16.19
CA ILE A 5 2.72 16.40 14.92
C ILE A 5 1.93 17.36 14.04
N LYS A 6 2.30 17.43 12.76
CA LYS A 6 1.63 18.24 11.73
C LYS A 6 1.09 17.39 10.59
N MET A 7 1.72 16.26 10.34
CA MET A 7 1.35 15.34 9.27
C MET A 7 1.31 13.92 9.79
N ILE A 8 0.26 13.18 9.43
CA ILE A 8 0.15 11.74 9.68
C ILE A 8 0.06 11.05 8.33
N THR A 9 0.93 10.07 8.11
CA THR A 9 0.91 9.25 6.90
C THR A 9 0.52 7.82 7.24
N PHE A 10 -0.21 7.17 6.34
CA PHE A 10 -0.73 5.83 6.52
C PHE A 10 -0.28 4.93 5.39
N ASP A 11 0.09 3.69 5.72
CA ASP A 11 0.00 2.61 4.76
C ASP A 11 -1.47 2.24 4.51
N LEU A 12 -1.74 1.44 3.48
CA LEU A 12 -3.09 1.04 3.10
C LEU A 12 -3.41 -0.42 3.44
N ASP A 13 -2.73 -1.34 2.73
CA ASP A 13 -2.98 -2.78 2.81
C ASP A 13 -2.57 -3.34 4.17
N ASP A 14 -3.43 -4.13 4.78
CA ASP A 14 -3.27 -4.68 6.14
C ASP A 14 -3.18 -3.62 7.25
N THR A 15 -3.24 -2.33 6.88
CA THR A 15 -3.32 -1.20 7.81
C THR A 15 -4.75 -0.65 7.90
N LEU A 16 -5.38 -0.24 6.79
CA LEU A 16 -6.76 0.29 6.80
C LEU A 16 -7.83 -0.79 6.56
N TRP A 17 -7.44 -1.91 5.98
CA TRP A 17 -8.28 -3.09 5.70
C TRP A 17 -7.44 -4.36 5.64
N ASP A 18 -8.09 -5.53 5.81
CA ASP A 18 -7.47 -6.83 5.54
C ASP A 18 -7.31 -7.01 4.03
N ASN A 19 -6.07 -6.98 3.56
CA ASN A 19 -5.75 -7.08 2.14
C ASN A 19 -5.93 -8.49 1.58
N LYS A 20 -5.66 -9.52 2.40
CA LYS A 20 -5.62 -10.91 1.92
C LYS A 20 -6.92 -11.36 1.23
N PRO A 21 -8.12 -11.20 1.80
CA PRO A 21 -9.35 -11.58 1.11
C PRO A 21 -9.61 -10.73 -0.14
N THR A 22 -9.29 -9.43 -0.10
CA THR A 22 -9.51 -8.50 -1.21
C THR A 22 -8.64 -8.86 -2.40
N ILE A 23 -7.32 -9.01 -2.20
CA ILE A 23 -6.38 -9.33 -3.27
C ILE A 23 -6.63 -10.73 -3.85
N THR A 24 -6.96 -11.70 -2.99
CA THR A 24 -7.27 -13.07 -3.41
C THR A 24 -8.51 -13.11 -4.30
N ASN A 25 -9.58 -12.41 -3.90
CA ASN A 25 -10.79 -12.32 -4.70
C ASN A 25 -10.54 -11.62 -6.04
N ALA A 26 -9.81 -10.51 -6.04
CA ALA A 26 -9.46 -9.79 -7.26
C ALA A 26 -8.66 -10.67 -8.23
N GLU A 27 -7.70 -11.44 -7.71
CA GLU A 27 -6.89 -12.38 -8.52
C GLU A 27 -7.75 -13.48 -9.14
N ILE A 28 -8.56 -14.18 -8.33
CA ILE A 28 -9.42 -15.28 -8.80
C ILE A 28 -10.38 -14.77 -9.86
N LYS A 29 -11.09 -13.68 -9.59
CA LYS A 29 -12.07 -13.11 -10.52
C LYS A 29 -11.44 -12.62 -11.82
N THR A 30 -10.20 -12.14 -11.77
CA THR A 30 -9.51 -11.70 -12.99
C THR A 30 -9.05 -12.89 -13.83
N ARG A 31 -8.57 -13.96 -13.20
CA ARG A 31 -8.22 -15.21 -13.92
C ARG A 31 -9.45 -15.81 -14.62
N GLU A 32 -10.58 -15.95 -13.92
CA GLU A 32 -11.85 -16.38 -14.49
C GLU A 32 -12.24 -15.48 -15.69
N TRP A 33 -12.13 -14.16 -15.52
CA TRP A 33 -12.46 -13.18 -16.57
C TRP A 33 -11.60 -13.32 -17.84
N ILE A 34 -10.29 -13.65 -17.68
CA ILE A 34 -9.38 -13.91 -18.80
C ILE A 34 -9.74 -15.25 -19.47
N GLU A 35 -9.91 -16.32 -18.68
CA GLU A 35 -10.20 -17.66 -19.19
C GLU A 35 -11.53 -17.74 -19.96
N ASP A 36 -12.53 -16.97 -19.57
CA ASP A 36 -13.79 -16.83 -20.30
C ASP A 36 -13.59 -16.30 -21.74
N ARG A 37 -12.45 -15.67 -22.03
CA ARG A 37 -12.13 -15.04 -23.33
C ARG A 37 -11.16 -15.82 -24.19
N VAL A 38 -10.22 -16.50 -23.58
CA VAL A 38 -9.14 -17.20 -24.29
C VAL A 38 -9.09 -18.69 -24.04
N GLY A 39 -9.95 -19.22 -23.16
CA GLY A 39 -9.91 -20.61 -22.70
C GLY A 39 -9.00 -20.80 -21.47
N THR A 40 -8.89 -22.05 -21.05
CA THR A 40 -8.15 -22.44 -19.84
C THR A 40 -6.66 -22.09 -19.92
N ILE A 41 -6.14 -21.52 -18.83
CA ILE A 41 -4.73 -21.10 -18.70
C ILE A 41 -4.07 -21.88 -17.56
N GLU A 42 -2.85 -22.35 -17.80
CA GLU A 42 -1.98 -22.83 -16.73
C GLU A 42 -1.28 -21.67 -16.03
N TRP A 43 -1.87 -21.22 -14.92
CA TRP A 43 -1.34 -20.09 -14.15
C TRP A 43 -0.03 -20.40 -13.45
N GLY A 44 0.23 -21.67 -13.15
CA GLY A 44 1.40 -22.10 -12.40
C GLY A 44 1.27 -21.90 -10.89
N ASP A 45 2.31 -22.26 -10.16
CA ASP A 45 2.41 -22.10 -8.72
C ASP A 45 3.21 -20.83 -8.33
N LEU A 46 3.53 -20.71 -7.04
CA LEU A 46 4.32 -19.59 -6.52
C LEU A 46 5.74 -19.55 -7.12
N ASN A 47 6.36 -20.69 -7.36
CA ASN A 47 7.72 -20.75 -7.93
C ASN A 47 7.72 -20.27 -9.38
N ASP A 48 6.72 -20.69 -10.17
CA ASP A 48 6.54 -20.22 -11.55
C ASP A 48 6.34 -18.70 -11.58
N PHE A 49 5.55 -18.16 -10.66
CA PHE A 49 5.36 -16.72 -10.53
C PHE A 49 6.67 -15.99 -10.19
N LEU A 50 7.45 -16.48 -9.24
CA LEU A 50 8.71 -15.87 -8.84
C LEU A 50 9.74 -15.89 -9.97
N GLN A 51 9.85 -17.00 -10.72
CA GLN A 51 10.73 -17.11 -11.87
C GLN A 51 10.33 -16.15 -13.00
N LEU A 52 9.03 -16.06 -13.28
CA LEU A 52 8.50 -15.14 -14.29
C LEU A 52 8.78 -13.68 -13.88
N ARG A 53 8.53 -13.35 -12.62
CA ARG A 53 8.82 -12.01 -12.07
C ARG A 53 10.30 -11.64 -12.21
N GLU A 54 11.21 -12.53 -11.85
CA GLU A 54 12.66 -12.29 -12.03
C GLU A 54 13.03 -12.07 -13.50
N THR A 55 12.44 -12.84 -14.39
CA THR A 55 12.66 -12.72 -15.83
C THR A 55 12.19 -11.37 -16.36
N LEU A 56 11.03 -10.91 -15.89
CA LEU A 56 10.48 -9.59 -16.25
C LEU A 56 11.32 -8.45 -15.68
N ILE A 57 11.77 -8.53 -14.44
CA ILE A 57 12.66 -7.54 -13.81
C ILE A 57 13.98 -7.40 -14.57
N LYS A 58 14.56 -8.51 -15.06
CA LYS A 58 15.78 -8.48 -15.90
C LYS A 58 15.57 -7.72 -17.21
N LYS A 59 14.37 -7.78 -17.78
CA LYS A 59 14.00 -7.03 -19.00
C LYS A 59 13.72 -5.56 -18.71
N ASP A 60 13.06 -5.30 -17.57
CA ASP A 60 12.65 -3.96 -17.17
C ASP A 60 12.72 -3.79 -15.65
N ARG A 61 13.70 -3.02 -15.18
CA ARG A 61 13.91 -2.79 -13.75
C ARG A 61 12.80 -1.98 -13.07
N SER A 62 12.00 -1.20 -13.83
CA SER A 62 10.88 -0.44 -13.25
C SER A 62 9.84 -1.34 -12.59
N ILE A 63 9.73 -2.59 -13.02
CA ILE A 63 8.84 -3.61 -12.46
C ILE A 63 9.11 -3.89 -10.96
N THR A 64 10.30 -3.53 -10.45
CA THR A 64 10.59 -3.71 -9.02
C THR A 64 9.71 -2.84 -8.13
N TRP A 65 9.25 -1.70 -8.60
CA TRP A 65 8.34 -0.78 -7.90
C TRP A 65 7.00 -0.57 -8.61
N ASP A 66 6.91 -0.84 -9.91
CA ASP A 66 5.67 -0.77 -10.68
C ASP A 66 4.95 -2.12 -10.70
N ILE A 67 4.24 -2.42 -9.61
CA ILE A 67 3.48 -3.67 -9.48
C ILE A 67 2.29 -3.75 -10.47
N SER A 68 1.81 -2.62 -10.97
CA SER A 68 0.77 -2.57 -12.01
C SER A 68 1.31 -3.09 -13.33
N LYS A 69 2.48 -2.58 -13.73
CA LYS A 69 3.19 -3.07 -14.92
C LYS A 69 3.57 -4.54 -14.78
N LEU A 70 4.08 -4.95 -13.60
CA LEU A 70 4.37 -6.36 -13.34
C LEU A 70 3.15 -7.24 -13.64
N ARG A 71 1.96 -6.86 -13.16
CA ARG A 71 0.74 -7.64 -13.35
C ARG A 71 0.32 -7.70 -14.82
N ILE A 72 0.36 -6.58 -15.52
CA ILE A 72 0.06 -6.52 -16.95
C ILE A 72 1.01 -7.42 -17.76
N GLU A 73 2.31 -7.35 -17.49
CA GLU A 73 3.30 -8.20 -18.17
C GLU A 73 3.12 -9.70 -17.84
N ILE A 74 2.74 -10.04 -16.61
CA ILE A 74 2.39 -11.43 -16.25
C ILE A 74 1.17 -11.89 -17.06
N PHE A 75 0.12 -11.09 -17.17
CA PHE A 75 -1.04 -11.44 -17.98
C PHE A 75 -0.65 -11.64 -19.45
N LYS A 76 0.16 -10.73 -20.05
CA LYS A 76 0.66 -10.88 -21.42
C LYS A 76 1.41 -12.22 -21.62
N GLU A 77 2.31 -12.57 -20.73
CA GLU A 77 3.06 -13.83 -20.88
C GLU A 77 2.15 -15.05 -20.69
N LYS A 78 1.13 -15.00 -19.83
CA LYS A 78 0.18 -16.11 -19.61
C LYS A 78 -0.80 -16.33 -20.78
N ILE A 79 -1.21 -15.28 -21.48
CA ILE A 79 -2.11 -15.38 -22.64
C ILE A 79 -1.37 -15.49 -23.99
N LYS A 80 -0.05 -15.48 -23.96
CA LYS A 80 0.81 -15.59 -25.13
C LYS A 80 0.55 -16.87 -25.91
N GLY A 81 0.32 -16.73 -27.22
CA GLY A 81 -0.02 -17.86 -28.09
C GLY A 81 -1.51 -18.23 -28.13
N LEU A 82 -2.34 -17.59 -27.28
CA LEU A 82 -3.80 -17.79 -27.26
C LEU A 82 -4.55 -16.71 -28.06
N ALA A 83 -3.87 -15.60 -28.39
CA ALA A 83 -4.42 -14.48 -29.16
C ALA A 83 -3.34 -13.84 -30.05
N SER A 84 -3.73 -12.91 -30.93
CA SER A 84 -2.78 -12.12 -31.74
C SER A 84 -1.98 -11.14 -30.83
N ALA A 85 -0.84 -10.65 -31.31
CA ALA A 85 0.02 -9.76 -30.51
C ALA A 85 -0.70 -8.46 -30.07
N ASP A 86 -1.51 -7.87 -30.94
CA ASP A 86 -2.28 -6.67 -30.63
C ASP A 86 -3.41 -6.97 -29.64
N ASP A 87 -4.08 -8.11 -29.80
CA ASP A 87 -5.13 -8.56 -28.88
C ASP A 87 -4.58 -8.89 -27.50
N ILE A 88 -3.36 -9.47 -27.40
CA ILE A 88 -2.70 -9.78 -26.13
C ILE A 88 -2.50 -8.52 -25.29
N THR A 89 -1.98 -7.45 -25.88
CA THR A 89 -1.73 -6.20 -25.16
C THR A 89 -3.03 -5.62 -24.63
N LYS A 90 -4.03 -5.48 -25.49
CA LYS A 90 -5.34 -4.95 -25.10
C LYS A 90 -6.02 -5.82 -24.05
N LEU A 91 -6.01 -7.12 -24.21
CA LEU A 91 -6.65 -8.04 -23.27
C LEU A 91 -5.98 -7.99 -21.89
N ALA A 92 -4.65 -7.87 -21.83
CA ALA A 92 -3.92 -7.77 -20.56
C ALA A 92 -4.22 -6.44 -19.84
N GLU A 93 -4.36 -5.33 -20.57
CA GLU A 93 -4.74 -4.03 -20.03
C GLU A 93 -6.20 -4.04 -19.53
N ASP A 94 -7.13 -4.57 -20.32
CA ASP A 94 -8.54 -4.73 -19.92
C ASP A 94 -8.68 -5.65 -18.68
N ALA A 95 -7.87 -6.71 -18.61
CA ALA A 95 -7.81 -7.60 -17.44
C ALA A 95 -7.27 -6.89 -16.22
N PHE A 96 -6.28 -6.02 -16.37
CA PHE A 96 -5.76 -5.21 -15.29
C PHE A 96 -6.79 -4.19 -14.79
N ASP A 97 -7.52 -3.55 -15.68
CA ASP A 97 -8.62 -2.65 -15.29
C ASP A 97 -9.72 -3.40 -14.52
N TYR A 98 -10.05 -4.62 -14.96
CA TYR A 98 -10.97 -5.48 -14.23
C TYR A 98 -10.43 -5.87 -12.85
N PHE A 99 -9.14 -6.22 -12.75
CA PHE A 99 -8.46 -6.49 -11.51
C PHE A 99 -8.55 -5.29 -10.56
N LEU A 100 -8.24 -4.08 -11.02
CA LEU A 100 -8.31 -2.86 -10.19
C LEU A 100 -9.72 -2.61 -9.69
N LYS A 101 -10.74 -2.84 -10.52
CA LYS A 101 -12.14 -2.74 -10.08
C LYS A 101 -12.43 -3.69 -8.91
N LYS A 102 -11.97 -4.93 -8.99
CA LYS A 102 -12.12 -5.93 -7.91
C LYS A 102 -11.24 -5.61 -6.70
N ARG A 103 -10.06 -5.08 -6.94
CA ARG A 103 -9.12 -4.64 -5.91
C ARG A 103 -9.66 -3.51 -5.01
N HIS A 104 -10.61 -2.72 -5.53
CA HIS A 104 -11.27 -1.65 -4.76
C HIS A 104 -12.57 -2.11 -4.06
N GLU A 105 -12.97 -3.38 -4.16
CA GLU A 105 -14.06 -3.95 -3.35
C GLU A 105 -13.57 -4.23 -1.92
N ILE A 106 -13.24 -3.17 -1.18
CA ILE A 106 -12.55 -3.19 0.11
C ILE A 106 -13.55 -3.11 1.26
N LYS A 107 -13.24 -3.82 2.34
CA LYS A 107 -13.91 -3.70 3.63
C LYS A 107 -12.93 -3.17 4.67
N LEU A 108 -13.12 -1.93 5.08
CA LEU A 108 -12.30 -1.28 6.11
C LEU A 108 -12.34 -2.02 7.44
N PHE A 109 -11.25 -1.94 8.21
CA PHE A 109 -11.29 -2.34 9.61
C PHE A 109 -12.28 -1.46 10.39
N PRO A 110 -12.94 -2.02 11.42
CA PRO A 110 -13.85 -1.25 12.28
C PRO A 110 -13.13 -0.03 12.90
N GLY A 111 -13.78 1.13 12.85
CA GLY A 111 -13.25 2.36 13.43
C GLY A 111 -12.36 3.21 12.49
N VAL A 112 -11.86 2.67 11.38
CA VAL A 112 -10.97 3.39 10.45
C VAL A 112 -11.57 4.71 9.98
N GLU A 113 -12.78 4.70 9.42
CA GLU A 113 -13.39 5.93 8.90
C GLU A 113 -13.61 6.98 10.01
N SER A 114 -14.02 6.55 11.19
CA SER A 114 -14.19 7.43 12.35
C SER A 114 -12.87 8.06 12.79
N ALA A 115 -11.79 7.27 12.86
CA ALA A 115 -10.47 7.74 13.23
C ALA A 115 -9.93 8.76 12.20
N LEU A 116 -9.99 8.41 10.90
CA LEU A 116 -9.55 9.29 9.82
C LEU A 116 -10.30 10.62 9.82
N LYS A 117 -11.62 10.59 10.02
CA LYS A 117 -12.44 11.81 10.14
C LYS A 117 -11.92 12.70 11.28
N THR A 118 -11.74 12.16 12.47
CA THR A 118 -11.27 12.93 13.64
C THR A 118 -9.86 13.48 13.42
N LEU A 119 -8.96 12.68 12.86
CA LEU A 119 -7.58 13.09 12.63
C LEU A 119 -7.45 14.15 11.54
N SER A 120 -8.27 14.08 10.48
CA SER A 120 -8.26 15.07 9.39
C SER A 120 -8.66 16.49 9.82
N GLU A 121 -9.30 16.66 10.99
CA GLU A 121 -9.65 17.95 11.53
C GLU A 121 -8.42 18.73 12.08
N ASN A 122 -7.34 18.02 12.43
CA ASN A 122 -6.17 18.60 13.11
C ASN A 122 -4.83 18.35 12.41
N TYR A 123 -4.77 17.39 11.50
CA TYR A 123 -3.52 16.97 10.85
C TYR A 123 -3.69 16.89 9.33
N MET A 124 -2.64 17.18 8.59
CA MET A 124 -2.58 16.80 7.18
C MET A 124 -2.43 15.27 7.10
N LEU A 125 -3.36 14.60 6.44
CA LEU A 125 -3.31 13.16 6.25
C LEU A 125 -2.81 12.82 4.84
N GLY A 126 -1.92 11.82 4.75
CA GLY A 126 -1.39 11.32 3.48
C GLY A 126 -1.31 9.79 3.47
N VAL A 127 -1.23 9.24 2.28
CA VAL A 127 -1.05 7.81 2.03
C VAL A 127 0.33 7.53 1.49
N LEU A 128 1.00 6.49 2.01
CA LEU A 128 2.27 5.96 1.50
C LEU A 128 2.15 4.45 1.31
N THR A 129 1.99 3.98 0.08
CA THR A 129 1.75 2.56 -0.18
C THR A 129 2.74 1.95 -1.17
N ASN A 130 3.16 0.71 -0.92
CA ASN A 130 3.85 -0.10 -1.93
C ASN A 130 2.87 -0.77 -2.91
N GLY A 131 1.57 -0.65 -2.63
CA GLY A 131 0.49 -1.20 -3.43
C GLY A 131 0.04 -0.28 -4.58
N ASN A 132 -1.02 -0.72 -5.26
CA ASN A 132 -1.66 0.00 -6.36
C ASN A 132 -3.15 0.30 -6.10
N ALA A 133 -3.60 0.24 -4.85
CA ALA A 133 -4.93 0.70 -4.51
C ALA A 133 -5.00 2.23 -4.61
N ASP A 134 -5.98 2.72 -5.34
CA ASP A 134 -6.27 4.15 -5.45
C ASP A 134 -7.24 4.54 -4.32
N ILE A 135 -6.72 5.23 -3.30
CA ILE A 135 -7.51 5.64 -2.14
C ILE A 135 -8.66 6.56 -2.51
N TYR A 136 -8.52 7.35 -3.59
CA TYR A 136 -9.56 8.28 -4.02
C TYR A 136 -10.78 7.61 -4.68
N LYS A 137 -10.67 6.31 -4.99
CA LYS A 137 -11.83 5.49 -5.39
C LYS A 137 -12.62 4.93 -4.22
N LEU A 138 -12.15 5.15 -2.99
CA LEU A 138 -12.80 4.73 -1.76
C LEU A 138 -13.48 5.91 -1.05
N SER A 139 -14.50 5.63 -0.25
CA SER A 139 -15.25 6.65 0.51
C SER A 139 -14.39 7.46 1.47
N ILE A 140 -13.28 6.88 1.93
CA ILE A 140 -12.33 7.51 2.86
C ILE A 140 -11.30 8.40 2.17
N GLY A 141 -11.20 8.37 0.84
CA GLY A 141 -10.26 9.19 0.07
C GLY A 141 -10.37 10.69 0.35
N LYS A 142 -11.57 11.15 0.70
CA LYS A 142 -11.85 12.55 1.07
C LYS A 142 -11.10 13.07 2.31
N TYR A 143 -10.49 12.20 3.10
CA TYR A 143 -9.73 12.59 4.30
C TYR A 143 -8.23 12.78 4.02
N PHE A 144 -7.76 12.43 2.83
CA PHE A 144 -6.35 12.47 2.47
C PHE A 144 -6.03 13.60 1.50
N GLU A 145 -5.01 14.40 1.83
CA GLU A 145 -4.53 15.49 0.97
C GLU A 145 -3.66 14.98 -0.18
N PHE A 146 -2.99 13.84 0.01
CA PHE A 146 -2.15 13.22 -1.00
C PHE A 146 -2.06 11.70 -0.82
N SER A 147 -1.71 11.02 -1.90
CA SER A 147 -1.38 9.59 -1.92
C SER A 147 -0.12 9.39 -2.76
N ILE A 148 0.84 8.65 -2.24
CA ILE A 148 2.10 8.34 -2.90
C ILE A 148 2.25 6.82 -2.94
N SER A 149 2.18 6.28 -4.15
CA SER A 149 2.44 4.86 -4.44
C SER A 149 3.91 4.63 -4.79
N SER A 150 4.33 3.36 -4.86
CA SER A 150 5.66 3.01 -5.36
C SER A 150 5.90 3.48 -6.80
N LEU A 151 4.86 3.59 -7.63
CA LEU A 151 4.97 4.12 -8.98
C LEU A 151 5.36 5.60 -8.96
N GLU A 152 4.72 6.41 -8.13
CA GLU A 152 5.01 7.84 -7.99
C GLU A 152 6.37 8.09 -7.33
N ALA A 153 6.71 7.29 -6.33
CA ALA A 153 8.01 7.35 -5.66
C ALA A 153 9.16 6.80 -6.50
N GLN A 154 8.86 6.02 -7.55
CA GLN A 154 9.82 5.22 -8.34
C GLN A 154 10.74 4.36 -7.45
N ASP A 155 10.18 3.90 -6.34
CA ASP A 155 10.87 3.18 -5.28
C ASP A 155 9.84 2.48 -4.39
N SER A 156 10.30 1.67 -3.45
CA SER A 156 9.42 1.00 -2.49
C SER A 156 9.88 1.24 -1.05
N LYS A 157 8.95 1.41 -0.11
CA LYS A 157 9.27 1.33 1.32
C LYS A 157 9.97 -0.01 1.59
N PRO A 158 11.00 -0.07 2.44
CA PRO A 158 11.41 0.91 3.45
C PRO A 158 12.33 2.04 2.96
N ASN A 159 12.62 2.17 1.65
CA ASN A 159 13.43 3.25 1.15
C ASN A 159 12.77 4.61 1.40
N LYS A 160 13.57 5.66 1.41
CA LYS A 160 13.16 7.00 1.88
C LYS A 160 12.24 7.77 0.92
N SER A 161 12.15 7.37 -0.35
CA SER A 161 11.52 8.15 -1.43
C SER A 161 10.08 8.55 -1.13
N HIS A 162 9.25 7.62 -0.62
CA HIS A 162 7.88 7.92 -0.21
C HIS A 162 7.82 9.01 0.88
N PHE A 163 8.67 8.89 1.90
CA PHE A 163 8.69 9.82 3.03
C PHE A 163 9.23 11.19 2.65
N GLU A 164 10.22 11.25 1.75
CA GLU A 164 10.76 12.51 1.21
C GLU A 164 9.70 13.24 0.38
N LEU A 165 8.98 12.52 -0.48
CA LEU A 165 7.86 13.08 -1.24
C LEU A 165 6.74 13.56 -0.30
N ALA A 166 6.34 12.76 0.69
CA ALA A 166 5.33 13.17 1.67
C ALA A 166 5.73 14.46 2.38
N LYS A 167 6.98 14.53 2.85
CA LYS A 167 7.51 15.72 3.51
C LYS A 167 7.42 16.98 2.65
N SER A 168 7.51 16.86 1.33
CA SER A 168 7.44 18.00 0.40
C SER A 168 6.05 18.64 0.31
N HIS A 169 4.99 17.95 0.73
CA HIS A 169 3.63 18.48 0.73
C HIS A 169 3.39 19.57 1.78
N LEU A 170 4.25 19.69 2.80
CA LEU A 170 4.14 20.76 3.79
C LEU A 170 5.48 21.52 3.91
N PRO A 171 5.53 22.81 3.54
CA PRO A 171 6.76 23.61 3.62
C PRO A 171 7.36 23.62 5.04
N ASN A 172 8.68 23.47 5.11
CA ASN A 172 9.47 23.46 6.35
C ASN A 172 9.12 22.33 7.34
N LEU A 173 8.39 21.31 6.93
CA LEU A 173 8.09 20.15 7.75
C LEU A 173 9.38 19.41 8.13
N LYS A 174 9.53 19.04 9.40
CA LYS A 174 10.62 18.21 9.89
C LYS A 174 10.14 16.77 10.04
N TYR A 175 11.02 15.80 9.90
CA TYR A 175 10.67 14.40 10.07
C TYR A 175 10.07 14.09 11.44
N ASN A 176 10.57 14.71 12.52
CA ASN A 176 10.03 14.55 13.86
C ASN A 176 8.69 15.27 14.12
N GLU A 177 8.15 15.97 13.14
CA GLU A 177 6.79 16.53 13.10
C GLU A 177 5.83 15.66 12.27
N MET A 178 6.32 14.52 11.77
CA MET A 178 5.55 13.49 11.07
C MET A 178 5.32 12.28 11.97
N LEU A 179 4.18 11.62 11.78
CA LEU A 179 3.86 10.32 12.34
C LEU A 179 3.49 9.38 11.18
N HIS A 180 4.12 8.21 11.12
CA HIS A 180 3.73 7.19 10.15
C HIS A 180 3.02 6.03 10.84
N ILE A 181 1.93 5.56 10.25
CA ILE A 181 1.11 4.46 10.75
C ILE A 181 1.05 3.38 9.69
N GLY A 182 1.49 2.18 10.03
CA GLY A 182 1.51 1.02 9.15
C GLY A 182 1.64 -0.27 9.94
N ASP A 183 1.44 -1.41 9.26
CA ASP A 183 1.46 -2.74 9.87
C ASP A 183 2.82 -3.45 9.73
N HIS A 184 3.58 -3.12 8.68
CA HIS A 184 4.76 -3.89 8.32
C HIS A 184 6.02 -3.38 9.05
N GLN A 185 6.63 -4.24 9.90
CA GLN A 185 7.79 -3.88 10.72
C GLN A 185 8.98 -3.29 9.94
N ILE A 186 9.22 -3.75 8.70
CA ILE A 186 10.32 -3.26 7.86
C ILE A 186 9.87 -2.09 6.99
N ASN A 187 8.83 -2.27 6.17
CA ASN A 187 8.44 -1.26 5.18
C ASN A 187 8.00 0.05 5.85
N ASP A 188 7.19 -0.05 6.89
CA ASP A 188 6.60 1.11 7.54
C ASP A 188 7.42 1.54 8.74
N VAL A 189 7.62 0.61 9.69
CA VAL A 189 8.22 0.98 10.98
C VAL A 189 9.69 1.31 10.82
N PHE A 190 10.50 0.41 10.26
CA PHE A 190 11.92 0.66 10.04
C PHE A 190 12.15 1.81 9.04
N GLY A 191 11.41 1.83 7.92
CA GLY A 191 11.56 2.88 6.90
C GLY A 191 11.33 4.29 7.45
N ALA A 192 10.28 4.50 8.25
CA ALA A 192 10.02 5.78 8.89
C ALA A 192 10.99 6.09 10.04
N HIS A 193 11.27 5.10 10.89
CA HIS A 193 12.19 5.26 12.04
C HIS A 193 13.60 5.68 11.59
N ALA A 194 14.12 5.09 10.52
CA ALA A 194 15.44 5.41 9.97
C ALA A 194 15.61 6.88 9.56
N LEU A 195 14.51 7.59 9.31
CA LEU A 195 14.49 9.02 8.98
C LEU A 195 14.20 9.92 10.18
N GLY A 196 13.97 9.36 11.38
CA GLY A 196 13.56 10.10 12.57
C GLY A 196 12.09 10.54 12.54
N ILE A 197 11.26 9.89 11.72
CA ILE A 197 9.79 10.02 11.73
C ILE A 197 9.27 9.22 12.93
N LYS A 198 8.29 9.77 13.65
CA LYS A 198 7.60 9.03 14.70
C LYS A 198 6.76 7.91 14.09
N VAL A 199 6.69 6.78 14.77
CA VAL A 199 5.98 5.60 14.26
C VAL A 199 4.97 5.13 15.30
N LEU A 200 3.80 4.73 14.81
CA LEU A 200 2.80 4.01 15.57
C LEU A 200 2.43 2.74 14.79
N TRP A 201 2.80 1.60 15.32
CA TRP A 201 2.65 0.31 14.65
C TRP A 201 1.23 -0.24 14.80
N PHE A 202 0.55 -0.45 13.69
CA PHE A 202 -0.73 -1.17 13.68
C PHE A 202 -0.47 -2.68 13.71
N ASN A 203 -0.63 -3.30 14.87
CA ASN A 203 -0.33 -4.70 15.11
C ASN A 203 -1.60 -5.52 15.33
N SER A 204 -2.44 -5.64 14.30
CA SER A 204 -3.73 -6.34 14.35
C SER A 204 -3.62 -7.83 14.65
N THR A 205 -2.48 -8.44 14.39
CA THR A 205 -2.24 -9.89 14.54
C THR A 205 -1.49 -10.24 15.83
N GLU A 206 -1.18 -9.25 16.68
CA GLU A 206 -0.35 -9.43 17.88
C GLU A 206 1.02 -10.07 17.58
N ALA A 207 1.60 -9.72 16.41
CA ALA A 207 2.89 -10.23 15.99
C ALA A 207 3.99 -9.83 16.98
N LEU A 208 4.98 -10.71 17.14
CA LEU A 208 6.17 -10.40 17.93
C LEU A 208 7.03 -9.36 17.22
N TRP A 209 7.71 -8.52 18.00
CA TRP A 209 8.69 -7.59 17.45
C TRP A 209 9.99 -8.31 17.11
N GLU A 210 10.44 -8.19 15.86
CA GLU A 210 11.56 -8.96 15.30
C GLU A 210 12.74 -8.08 14.85
N GLN A 211 12.71 -6.77 15.18
CA GLN A 211 13.76 -5.84 14.74
C GLN A 211 14.77 -5.53 15.84
N ASP A 212 16.00 -5.14 15.45
CA ASP A 212 17.13 -4.88 16.37
C ASP A 212 17.11 -3.50 17.04
N PHE A 213 16.05 -2.70 16.84
CA PHE A 213 15.87 -1.40 17.48
C PHE A 213 14.65 -1.39 18.39
N GLU A 214 14.52 -0.33 19.19
CA GLU A 214 13.44 -0.21 20.18
C GLU A 214 12.07 -0.34 19.52
N LYS A 215 11.22 -1.22 20.08
CA LYS A 215 9.86 -1.42 19.63
C LYS A 215 9.07 -0.11 19.76
N PRO A 216 8.43 0.37 18.68
CA PRO A 216 7.59 1.57 18.73
C PRO A 216 6.33 1.33 19.56
N ASP A 217 5.62 2.41 19.86
CA ASP A 217 4.24 2.30 20.32
C ASP A 217 3.41 1.54 19.30
N GLN A 218 2.44 0.75 19.78
CA GLN A 218 1.55 -0.04 18.93
C GLN A 218 0.09 0.12 19.33
N PHE A 219 -0.79 -0.17 18.40
CA PHE A 219 -2.23 -0.26 18.63
C PHE A 219 -2.84 -1.37 17.75
N TYR A 220 -4.03 -1.81 18.10
CA TYR A 220 -4.80 -2.86 17.38
C TYR A 220 -6.29 -2.50 17.24
N ASP A 221 -6.68 -1.36 17.76
CA ASP A 221 -8.06 -0.88 17.71
C ASP A 221 -8.11 0.55 17.21
N TRP A 222 -8.73 0.75 16.06
CA TRP A 222 -8.85 2.04 15.40
C TRP A 222 -9.70 3.05 16.17
N TYR A 223 -10.63 2.60 17.02
CA TYR A 223 -11.43 3.51 17.87
C TYR A 223 -10.58 4.23 18.93
N SER A 224 -9.47 3.61 19.32
CA SER A 224 -8.55 4.17 20.31
C SER A 224 -7.50 5.11 19.71
N LEU A 225 -7.31 5.12 18.40
CA LEU A 225 -6.18 5.77 17.72
C LEU A 225 -6.05 7.26 18.03
N ALA A 226 -7.14 8.03 17.91
CA ALA A 226 -7.10 9.47 18.13
C ALA A 226 -6.65 9.81 19.57
N LYS A 227 -7.16 9.06 20.55
CA LYS A 227 -6.77 9.20 21.96
C LYS A 227 -5.30 8.86 22.18
N ILE A 228 -4.79 7.78 21.57
CA ILE A 228 -3.39 7.39 21.66
C ILE A 228 -2.48 8.51 21.12
N ILE A 229 -2.85 9.10 19.98
CA ILE A 229 -2.07 10.19 19.39
C ILE A 229 -2.06 11.41 20.30
N GLU A 230 -3.18 11.82 20.86
CA GLU A 230 -3.29 12.93 21.78
C GLU A 230 -2.42 12.72 23.03
N GLU A 231 -2.53 11.56 23.68
CA GLU A 231 -1.81 11.24 24.91
C GLU A 231 -0.29 11.13 24.72
N LYS A 232 0.15 10.52 23.61
CA LYS A 232 1.57 10.19 23.42
C LYS A 232 2.37 11.22 22.63
N TYR A 233 1.72 11.94 21.73
CA TYR A 233 2.42 12.80 20.77
C TYR A 233 2.06 14.28 20.92
N GLU A 234 0.97 14.63 21.66
CA GLU A 234 0.52 16.02 21.85
C GLU A 234 0.63 16.52 23.29
N SER A 235 0.64 15.61 24.28
CA SER A 235 0.51 15.94 25.73
C SER A 235 1.82 16.38 26.40
N ARG A 236 2.76 17.05 25.71
CA ARG A 236 3.95 17.64 26.39
C ARG A 236 4.34 18.99 25.86
#